data_98c2fcc8f5ef470ac3ee5c158cecd3ee
#
_entry.id   98c2fcc8f5ef470ac3ee5c158cecd3ee
#
_cell.length_a   1.000
_cell.length_b   1.000
_cell.length_c   1.000
_cell.angle_alpha   90.00
_cell.angle_beta   90.00
_cell.angle_gamma   90.00
#
_symmetry.space_group_name_H-M   'P 1'
#
loop_
_entity.id
_entity.type
_entity.pdbx_description
1 polymer ?
#
loop_
_entity_poly.entity_id
_entity_poly.type
_entity_poly.pdbx_seq_one_letter_code
_entity_poly.pdbx_strand_id
1 'polypeptide(L)'
;MLKIDDRSALEIAIANGMKVGENPNFQDGVIYDPSHSWLISIGNNVTIAPRAYILCHDASTKHVLGYTKIGRVTIGNNVFIGANTTILPNVRIGDDCVIGANSVVTHDIPCGSVAVGNPCRVIKSYEAYITESREALSQLPCFGTEYLIGNITEERKQEMLKTMENTGGFIV
;
A
#
# COMPACT_ATOMS: atom_id res chain seq x y z
N MET A 1 23.11 -19.10 21.18
CA MET A 1 23.01 -17.66 20.84
C MET A 1 22.28 -17.57 19.51
N LEU A 2 21.01 -17.13 19.51
CA LEU A 2 20.26 -16.91 18.28
C LEU A 2 20.96 -15.80 17.50
N LYS A 3 21.38 -16.07 16.26
CA LYS A 3 21.88 -15.01 15.36
C LYS A 3 20.71 -14.07 15.09
N ILE A 4 20.87 -12.81 15.43
CA ILE A 4 19.94 -11.75 15.02
C ILE A 4 20.07 -11.66 13.49
N ASP A 5 18.96 -11.78 12.80
CA ASP A 5 18.92 -11.60 11.34
C ASP A 5 18.75 -10.09 11.07
N ASP A 6 19.83 -9.46 10.60
CA ASP A 6 19.87 -8.01 10.35
C ASP A 6 19.18 -7.59 9.03
N ARG A 7 18.61 -8.55 8.29
CA ARG A 7 17.88 -8.28 7.05
C ARG A 7 16.53 -7.59 7.34
N SER A 8 16.11 -6.72 6.44
CA SER A 8 14.76 -6.12 6.47
C SER A 8 13.67 -7.19 6.31
N ALA A 9 12.44 -6.87 6.74
CA ALA A 9 11.29 -7.75 6.54
C ALA A 9 11.06 -8.12 5.06
N LEU A 10 11.34 -7.18 4.15
CA LEU A 10 11.26 -7.39 2.70
C LEU A 10 12.28 -8.42 2.22
N GLU A 11 13.55 -8.26 2.61
CA GLU A 11 14.63 -9.20 2.21
C GLU A 11 14.37 -10.61 2.74
N ILE A 12 13.87 -10.73 3.96
CA ILE A 12 13.48 -12.03 4.54
C ILE A 12 12.33 -12.65 3.73
N ALA A 13 11.31 -11.88 3.40
CA ALA A 13 10.16 -12.37 2.65
C ALA A 13 10.56 -12.84 1.24
N ILE A 14 11.40 -12.07 0.53
CA ILE A 14 11.93 -12.44 -0.79
C ILE A 14 12.79 -13.71 -0.70
N ALA A 15 13.69 -13.80 0.27
CA ALA A 15 14.51 -14.98 0.49
C ALA A 15 13.68 -16.24 0.78
N ASN A 16 12.49 -16.06 1.38
CA ASN A 16 11.53 -17.12 1.63
C ASN A 16 10.57 -17.38 0.45
N GLY A 17 10.79 -16.77 -0.72
CA GLY A 17 10.08 -17.08 -1.95
C GLY A 17 8.95 -16.12 -2.34
N MET A 18 8.78 -14.98 -1.65
CA MET A 18 7.90 -13.91 -2.12
C MET A 18 8.38 -13.40 -3.48
N LYS A 19 7.44 -13.18 -4.41
CA LYS A 19 7.73 -12.61 -5.73
C LYS A 19 7.42 -11.14 -5.75
N VAL A 20 8.36 -10.34 -6.23
CA VAL A 20 8.23 -8.88 -6.37
C VAL A 20 8.72 -8.47 -7.74
N GLY A 21 7.93 -7.67 -8.43
CA GLY A 21 8.26 -7.11 -9.74
C GLY A 21 9.21 -5.91 -9.65
N GLU A 22 9.26 -5.12 -10.72
CA GLU A 22 10.14 -3.97 -10.85
C GLU A 22 9.59 -2.72 -10.15
N ASN A 23 10.50 -1.81 -9.77
CA ASN A 23 10.20 -0.51 -9.16
C ASN A 23 9.29 -0.57 -7.92
N PRO A 24 9.56 -1.43 -6.93
CA PRO A 24 8.81 -1.47 -5.69
C PRO A 24 9.11 -0.23 -4.84
N ASN A 25 8.07 0.36 -4.26
CA ASN A 25 8.18 1.44 -3.28
C ASN A 25 7.46 1.03 -1.99
N PHE A 26 8.13 0.24 -1.16
CA PHE A 26 7.57 -0.28 0.09
C PHE A 26 8.12 0.49 1.27
N GLN A 27 7.23 1.08 2.05
CA GLN A 27 7.55 1.92 3.19
C GLN A 27 7.80 1.10 4.46
N ASP A 28 8.31 1.76 5.48
CA ASP A 28 8.67 1.10 6.74
C ASP A 28 7.48 0.46 7.45
N GLY A 29 7.75 -0.65 8.13
CA GLY A 29 6.78 -1.36 8.94
C GLY A 29 5.76 -2.18 8.15
N VAL A 30 5.93 -2.36 6.84
CA VAL A 30 5.12 -3.32 6.06
C VAL A 30 5.41 -4.73 6.55
N ILE A 31 4.35 -5.50 6.82
CA ILE A 31 4.45 -6.88 7.29
C ILE A 31 3.99 -7.82 6.17
N TYR A 32 4.91 -8.66 5.71
CA TYR A 32 4.63 -9.76 4.79
C TYR A 32 4.48 -11.02 5.62
N ASP A 33 3.43 -11.82 5.37
CA ASP A 33 3.17 -13.04 6.14
C ASP A 33 4.47 -13.80 6.47
N PRO A 34 4.91 -13.82 7.73
CA PRO A 34 6.22 -14.38 8.08
C PRO A 34 6.29 -15.90 7.93
N SER A 35 5.14 -16.55 7.89
CA SER A 35 5.03 -18.02 7.84
C SER A 35 4.83 -18.55 6.41
N HIS A 36 4.28 -17.72 5.50
CA HIS A 36 3.86 -18.17 4.17
C HIS A 36 4.15 -17.13 3.08
N SER A 37 5.24 -16.36 3.18
CA SER A 37 5.58 -15.28 2.24
C SER A 37 5.71 -15.75 0.78
N TRP A 38 6.04 -17.02 0.51
CA TRP A 38 6.05 -17.60 -0.84
C TRP A 38 4.66 -17.65 -1.51
N LEU A 39 3.58 -17.40 -0.77
CA LEU A 39 2.23 -17.26 -1.31
C LEU A 39 1.90 -15.83 -1.75
N ILE A 40 2.82 -14.87 -1.55
CA ILE A 40 2.67 -13.47 -1.96
C ILE A 40 3.32 -13.27 -3.32
N SER A 41 2.59 -12.62 -4.22
CA SER A 41 3.10 -12.16 -5.51
C SER A 41 2.68 -10.72 -5.76
N ILE A 42 3.65 -9.85 -6.01
CA ILE A 42 3.48 -8.40 -6.21
C ILE A 42 4.04 -8.05 -7.59
N GLY A 43 3.28 -7.30 -8.38
CA GLY A 43 3.65 -6.85 -9.71
C GLY A 43 4.63 -5.67 -9.71
N ASN A 44 4.67 -4.95 -10.83
CA ASN A 44 5.56 -3.81 -11.06
C ASN A 44 4.94 -2.48 -10.58
N ASN A 45 5.79 -1.50 -10.24
CA ASN A 45 5.38 -0.14 -9.86
C ASN A 45 4.36 -0.13 -8.70
N VAL A 46 4.55 -0.98 -7.71
CA VAL A 46 3.65 -1.08 -6.55
C VAL A 46 4.20 -0.26 -5.40
N THR A 47 3.36 0.64 -4.87
CA THR A 47 3.63 1.37 -3.63
C THR A 47 2.84 0.77 -2.49
N ILE A 48 3.51 0.44 -1.39
CA ILE A 48 2.88 -0.01 -0.14
C ILE A 48 3.27 0.95 0.97
N ALA A 49 2.28 1.69 1.46
CA ALA A 49 2.46 2.67 2.52
C ALA A 49 2.72 2.02 3.89
N PRO A 50 3.19 2.78 4.89
CA PRO A 50 3.63 2.23 6.16
C PRO A 50 2.61 1.36 6.86
N ARG A 51 3.10 0.28 7.49
CA ARG A 51 2.32 -0.63 8.35
C ARG A 51 1.18 -1.35 7.66
N ALA A 52 1.20 -1.49 6.33
CA ALA A 52 0.30 -2.41 5.66
C ALA A 52 0.64 -3.86 6.03
N TYR A 53 -0.37 -4.72 6.08
CA TYR A 53 -0.22 -6.12 6.48
C TYR A 53 -0.78 -7.05 5.40
N ILE A 54 0.06 -7.92 4.85
CA ILE A 54 -0.31 -8.92 3.85
C ILE A 54 -0.32 -10.29 4.51
N LEU A 55 -1.51 -10.87 4.67
CA LEU A 55 -1.74 -12.15 5.32
C LEU A 55 -1.98 -13.26 4.28
N CYS A 56 -1.30 -14.38 4.44
CA CYS A 56 -1.51 -15.59 3.63
C CYS A 56 -2.03 -16.76 4.47
N HIS A 57 -2.25 -16.56 5.77
CA HIS A 57 -2.80 -17.58 6.65
C HIS A 57 -3.83 -17.01 7.63
N ASP A 58 -4.72 -17.90 8.09
CA ASP A 58 -5.73 -17.64 9.14
C ASP A 58 -5.84 -18.88 10.04
N ALA A 59 -5.35 -18.74 11.26
CA ALA A 59 -5.32 -19.81 12.23
C ALA A 59 -6.62 -19.94 13.07
N SER A 60 -7.67 -19.18 12.76
CA SER A 60 -8.92 -19.16 13.53
C SER A 60 -9.58 -20.53 13.68
N THR A 61 -9.40 -21.42 12.71
CA THR A 61 -9.97 -22.78 12.73
C THR A 61 -9.07 -23.84 13.36
N LYS A 62 -7.81 -23.51 13.66
CA LYS A 62 -6.80 -24.49 14.09
C LYS A 62 -7.18 -25.20 15.37
N HIS A 63 -7.77 -24.49 16.33
CA HIS A 63 -8.16 -25.06 17.61
C HIS A 63 -9.21 -26.18 17.47
N VAL A 64 -10.14 -26.05 16.52
CA VAL A 64 -11.24 -27.01 16.34
C VAL A 64 -10.89 -28.07 15.30
N LEU A 65 -10.28 -27.67 14.19
CA LEU A 65 -10.06 -28.53 13.03
C LEU A 65 -8.63 -29.12 12.97
N GLY A 66 -7.70 -28.63 13.80
CA GLY A 66 -6.29 -28.98 13.72
C GLY A 66 -5.53 -28.33 12.54
N TYR A 67 -6.22 -27.55 11.69
CA TYR A 67 -5.68 -26.95 10.47
C TYR A 67 -5.84 -25.43 10.45
N THR A 68 -4.82 -24.75 9.90
CA THR A 68 -4.81 -23.33 9.57
C THR A 68 -5.24 -23.16 8.12
N LYS A 69 -6.10 -22.19 7.82
CA LYS A 69 -6.42 -21.82 6.44
C LYS A 69 -5.23 -21.08 5.84
N ILE A 70 -4.95 -21.32 4.59
CA ILE A 70 -3.92 -20.60 3.82
C ILE A 70 -4.49 -20.16 2.47
N GLY A 71 -3.96 -19.07 1.91
CA GLY A 71 -4.40 -18.58 0.60
C GLY A 71 -3.37 -17.65 -0.01
N ARG A 72 -3.30 -17.64 -1.34
CA ARG A 72 -2.42 -16.74 -2.07
C ARG A 72 -2.92 -15.31 -2.00
N VAL A 73 -1.98 -14.36 -1.95
CA VAL A 73 -2.24 -12.95 -2.20
C VAL A 73 -1.51 -12.53 -3.46
N THR A 74 -2.25 -11.96 -4.40
CA THR A 74 -1.68 -11.44 -5.66
C THR A 74 -2.02 -9.97 -5.79
N ILE A 75 -1.02 -9.12 -5.98
CA ILE A 75 -1.15 -7.69 -6.24
C ILE A 75 -0.62 -7.44 -7.64
N GLY A 76 -1.43 -6.80 -8.48
CA GLY A 76 -1.10 -6.48 -9.86
C GLY A 76 -0.07 -5.36 -10.01
N ASN A 77 -0.03 -4.74 -11.19
CA ASN A 77 0.88 -3.64 -11.51
C ASN A 77 0.24 -2.29 -11.23
N ASN A 78 1.06 -1.24 -10.99
CA ASN A 78 0.63 0.14 -10.76
C ASN A 78 -0.38 0.25 -9.61
N VAL A 79 -0.15 -0.46 -8.51
CA VAL A 79 -1.06 -0.51 -7.36
C VAL A 79 -0.53 0.35 -6.22
N PHE A 80 -1.41 1.14 -5.61
CA PHE A 80 -1.15 1.86 -4.37
C PHE A 80 -1.92 1.23 -3.22
N ILE A 81 -1.22 0.83 -2.17
CA ILE A 81 -1.79 0.31 -0.92
C ILE A 81 -1.57 1.34 0.20
N GLY A 82 -2.66 1.91 0.71
CA GLY A 82 -2.64 2.91 1.78
C GLY A 82 -2.16 2.36 3.12
N ALA A 83 -1.72 3.27 3.99
CA ALA A 83 -1.18 2.94 5.31
C ALA A 83 -2.15 2.12 6.18
N ASN A 84 -1.63 1.22 7.00
CA ASN A 84 -2.40 0.33 7.90
C ASN A 84 -3.44 -0.56 7.18
N THR A 85 -3.34 -0.74 5.88
CA THR A 85 -4.25 -1.65 5.14
C THR A 85 -3.91 -3.09 5.47
N THR A 86 -4.95 -3.91 5.70
CA THR A 86 -4.80 -5.36 5.87
C THR A 86 -5.37 -6.08 4.66
N ILE A 87 -4.59 -6.96 4.05
CA ILE A 87 -5.01 -7.82 2.92
C ILE A 87 -5.11 -9.24 3.45
N LEU A 88 -6.30 -9.83 3.34
CA LEU A 88 -6.57 -11.18 3.85
C LEU A 88 -6.13 -12.27 2.86
N PRO A 89 -5.98 -13.52 3.35
CA PRO A 89 -5.64 -14.66 2.50
C PRO A 89 -6.63 -14.85 1.35
N ASN A 90 -6.13 -15.34 0.23
CA ASN A 90 -6.90 -15.65 -0.98
C ASN A 90 -7.52 -14.43 -1.67
N VAL A 91 -6.86 -13.26 -1.58
CA VAL A 91 -7.26 -12.02 -2.24
C VAL A 91 -6.38 -11.74 -3.46
N ARG A 92 -7.02 -11.29 -4.54
CA ARG A 92 -6.38 -10.69 -5.71
C ARG A 92 -6.74 -9.22 -5.82
N ILE A 93 -5.74 -8.35 -5.95
CA ILE A 93 -5.89 -6.94 -6.34
C ILE A 93 -5.39 -6.81 -7.77
N GLY A 94 -6.24 -6.33 -8.67
CA GLY A 94 -5.92 -6.15 -10.08
C GLY A 94 -4.96 -4.99 -10.34
N ASP A 95 -4.61 -4.78 -11.62
CA ASP A 95 -3.78 -3.67 -12.05
C ASP A 95 -4.49 -2.32 -11.90
N ASP A 96 -3.71 -1.23 -11.81
CA ASP A 96 -4.21 0.15 -11.74
C ASP A 96 -5.23 0.35 -10.62
N CYS A 97 -4.90 -0.09 -9.40
CA CYS A 97 -5.77 0.01 -8.23
C CYS A 97 -5.21 0.94 -7.16
N VAL A 98 -6.10 1.63 -6.46
CA VAL A 98 -5.81 2.38 -5.24
C VAL A 98 -6.62 1.80 -4.09
N ILE A 99 -5.92 1.34 -3.05
CA ILE A 99 -6.54 0.91 -1.79
C ILE A 99 -6.30 2.00 -0.75
N GLY A 100 -7.38 2.57 -0.23
CA GLY A 100 -7.28 3.63 0.79
C GLY A 100 -6.74 3.13 2.12
N ALA A 101 -6.17 4.06 2.91
CA ALA A 101 -5.63 3.75 4.23
C ALA A 101 -6.67 3.14 5.19
N ASN A 102 -6.22 2.33 6.15
CA ASN A 102 -7.05 1.62 7.14
C ASN A 102 -8.11 0.69 6.54
N SER A 103 -7.92 0.24 5.31
CA SER A 103 -8.84 -0.71 4.64
C SER A 103 -8.55 -2.15 5.06
N VAL A 104 -9.60 -2.99 5.07
CA VAL A 104 -9.47 -4.45 5.21
C VAL A 104 -9.99 -5.12 3.95
N VAL A 105 -9.06 -5.58 3.11
CA VAL A 105 -9.37 -6.21 1.83
C VAL A 105 -9.70 -7.67 2.07
N THR A 106 -10.98 -8.01 1.97
CA THR A 106 -11.54 -9.33 2.27
C THR A 106 -11.95 -10.11 1.02
N HIS A 107 -11.97 -9.46 -0.15
CA HIS A 107 -12.37 -10.02 -1.44
C HIS A 107 -11.52 -9.40 -2.56
N ASP A 108 -11.56 -10.02 -3.72
CA ASP A 108 -10.85 -9.53 -4.89
C ASP A 108 -11.26 -8.10 -5.27
N ILE A 109 -10.28 -7.32 -5.70
CA ILE A 109 -10.47 -5.96 -6.24
C ILE A 109 -10.18 -6.02 -7.73
N PRO A 110 -11.16 -5.69 -8.59
CA PRO A 110 -10.96 -5.69 -10.04
C PRO A 110 -9.98 -4.61 -10.48
N CYS A 111 -9.34 -4.82 -11.65
CA CYS A 111 -8.45 -3.82 -12.26
C CYS A 111 -9.15 -2.46 -12.40
N GLY A 112 -8.38 -1.38 -12.35
CA GLY A 112 -8.88 -0.02 -12.56
C GLY A 112 -9.82 0.49 -11.47
N SER A 113 -9.60 0.10 -10.22
CA SER A 113 -10.52 0.39 -9.11
C SER A 113 -9.87 1.23 -8.01
N VAL A 114 -10.67 2.12 -7.42
CA VAL A 114 -10.38 2.74 -6.13
C VAL A 114 -11.29 2.10 -5.08
N ALA A 115 -10.70 1.51 -4.05
CA ALA A 115 -11.43 0.77 -3.02
C ALA A 115 -10.98 1.22 -1.62
N VAL A 116 -11.93 1.32 -0.68
CA VAL A 116 -11.66 1.80 0.68
C VAL A 116 -12.54 1.10 1.71
N GLY A 117 -12.13 1.18 2.96
CA GLY A 117 -12.97 0.86 4.12
C GLY A 117 -12.77 -0.53 4.72
N ASN A 118 -13.52 -0.80 5.78
CA ASN A 118 -13.56 -2.09 6.48
C ASN A 118 -15.02 -2.57 6.64
N PRO A 119 -15.43 -3.56 5.88
CA PRO A 119 -14.71 -4.26 4.80
C PRO A 119 -14.50 -3.35 3.58
N CYS A 120 -13.37 -3.55 2.87
CA CYS A 120 -12.99 -2.76 1.69
C CYS A 120 -14.01 -2.96 0.56
N ARG A 121 -14.43 -1.84 -0.07
CA ARG A 121 -15.37 -1.83 -1.21
C ARG A 121 -14.88 -0.86 -2.28
N VAL A 122 -15.10 -1.22 -3.53
CA VAL A 122 -14.88 -0.31 -4.67
C VAL A 122 -15.85 0.84 -4.57
N ILE A 123 -15.33 2.07 -4.65
CA ILE A 123 -16.12 3.31 -4.55
C ILE A 123 -16.15 4.10 -5.85
N LYS A 124 -15.13 3.95 -6.72
CA LYS A 124 -15.08 4.57 -8.05
C LYS A 124 -14.05 3.86 -8.94
N SER A 125 -14.04 4.20 -10.23
CA SER A 125 -12.99 3.77 -11.14
C SER A 125 -11.70 4.55 -10.90
N TYR A 126 -10.56 3.94 -11.22
CA TYR A 126 -9.24 4.59 -11.22
C TYR A 126 -9.21 5.78 -12.19
N GLU A 127 -9.82 5.65 -13.38
CA GLU A 127 -9.91 6.72 -14.38
C GLU A 127 -10.63 7.96 -13.81
N ALA A 128 -11.78 7.76 -13.18
CA ALA A 128 -12.52 8.86 -12.55
C ALA A 128 -11.69 9.53 -11.44
N TYR A 129 -11.00 8.74 -10.62
CA TYR A 129 -10.11 9.25 -9.57
C TYR A 129 -8.98 10.11 -10.15
N ILE A 130 -8.33 9.65 -11.21
CA ILE A 130 -7.24 10.41 -11.86
C ILE A 130 -7.76 11.68 -12.53
N THR A 131 -8.95 11.64 -13.14
CA THR A 131 -9.59 12.82 -13.74
C THR A 131 -9.86 13.90 -12.68
N GLU A 132 -10.52 13.52 -11.57
CA GLU A 132 -10.75 14.42 -10.43
C GLU A 132 -9.44 14.99 -9.86
N SER A 133 -8.42 14.15 -9.77
CA SER A 133 -7.09 14.57 -9.26
C SER A 133 -6.39 15.57 -10.20
N ARG A 134 -6.54 15.42 -11.52
CA ARG A 134 -6.00 16.38 -12.50
C ARG A 134 -6.75 17.72 -12.46
N GLU A 135 -8.05 17.70 -12.29
CA GLU A 135 -8.85 18.90 -12.08
C GLU A 135 -8.40 19.63 -10.81
N ALA A 136 -8.26 18.91 -9.70
CA ALA A 136 -7.74 19.47 -8.45
C ALA A 136 -6.32 20.04 -8.61
N LEU A 137 -5.43 19.33 -9.31
CA LEU A 137 -4.07 19.80 -9.59
C LEU A 137 -4.03 21.15 -10.34
N SER A 138 -5.02 21.42 -11.21
CA SER A 138 -5.11 22.69 -11.95
C SER A 138 -5.61 23.86 -11.11
N GLN A 139 -6.20 23.59 -9.94
CA GLN A 139 -6.85 24.59 -9.09
C GLN A 139 -6.15 24.83 -7.76
N LEU A 140 -5.39 23.85 -7.29
CA LEU A 140 -4.75 23.87 -5.98
C LEU A 140 -3.27 24.28 -6.08
N PRO A 141 -2.69 24.82 -4.98
CA PRO A 141 -1.26 25.12 -4.92
C PRO A 141 -0.39 23.91 -5.25
N CYS A 142 0.65 24.14 -6.06
CA CYS A 142 1.64 23.13 -6.42
C CYS A 142 3.02 23.57 -5.92
N PHE A 143 3.70 22.69 -5.22
CA PHE A 143 5.02 22.93 -4.64
C PHE A 143 6.09 22.10 -5.36
N GLY A 144 7.21 22.73 -5.70
CA GLY A 144 8.32 22.10 -6.39
C GLY A 144 9.27 21.35 -5.45
N THR A 145 10.37 20.86 -6.02
CA THR A 145 11.40 20.08 -5.30
C THR A 145 12.07 20.84 -4.15
N GLU A 146 12.03 22.18 -4.18
CA GLU A 146 12.55 23.05 -3.13
C GLU A 146 11.74 22.99 -1.83
N TYR A 147 10.54 22.39 -1.85
CA TYR A 147 9.70 22.15 -0.68
C TYR A 147 9.83 20.73 -0.10
N LEU A 148 10.64 19.87 -0.71
CA LEU A 148 10.90 18.52 -0.19
C LEU A 148 11.79 18.55 1.06
N ILE A 149 11.64 17.55 1.92
CA ILE A 149 12.50 17.35 3.09
C ILE A 149 13.96 17.26 2.63
N GLY A 150 14.85 18.04 3.29
CA GLY A 150 16.24 18.19 2.92
C GLY A 150 16.55 19.44 2.08
N ASN A 151 15.54 19.99 1.36
CA ASN A 151 15.68 21.22 0.57
C ASN A 151 14.91 22.40 1.17
N ILE A 152 13.86 22.12 1.95
CA ILE A 152 12.93 23.13 2.46
C ILE A 152 13.57 24.00 3.55
N THR A 153 13.44 25.33 3.42
CA THR A 153 13.84 26.31 4.45
C THR A 153 12.68 26.64 5.40
N GLU A 154 12.98 27.29 6.53
CA GLU A 154 11.94 27.71 7.47
C GLU A 154 10.97 28.74 6.86
N GLU A 155 11.46 29.65 6.01
CA GLU A 155 10.65 30.62 5.29
C GLU A 155 9.64 29.92 4.37
N ARG A 156 10.09 28.90 3.62
CA ARG A 156 9.23 28.12 2.72
C ARG A 156 8.21 27.27 3.50
N LYS A 157 8.57 26.77 4.66
CA LYS A 157 7.57 26.10 5.54
C LYS A 157 6.45 27.05 5.96
N GLN A 158 6.79 28.30 6.34
CA GLN A 158 5.82 29.31 6.69
C GLN A 158 4.95 29.72 5.49
N GLU A 159 5.55 29.88 4.31
CA GLU A 159 4.84 30.10 3.06
C GLU A 159 3.84 28.98 2.76
N MET A 160 4.27 27.72 2.83
CA MET A 160 3.42 26.54 2.62
C MET A 160 2.27 26.51 3.62
N LEU A 161 2.54 26.71 4.91
CA LEU A 161 1.50 26.76 5.96
C LEU A 161 0.46 27.84 5.67
N LYS A 162 0.89 29.05 5.30
CA LYS A 162 -0.02 30.15 4.96
C LYS A 162 -0.85 29.85 3.71
N THR A 163 -0.22 29.31 2.67
CA THR A 163 -0.87 28.97 1.40
C THR A 163 -1.92 27.87 1.60
N MET A 164 -1.65 26.91 2.49
CA MET A 164 -2.52 25.77 2.78
C MET A 164 -3.47 25.98 3.96
N GLU A 165 -3.64 27.20 4.47
CA GLU A 165 -4.47 27.49 5.67
C GLU A 165 -5.90 26.96 5.52
N ASN A 166 -6.49 27.06 4.33
CA ASN A 166 -7.88 26.66 4.05
C ASN A 166 -8.01 25.71 2.86
N THR A 167 -6.92 25.13 2.37
CA THR A 167 -6.92 24.27 1.20
C THR A 167 -5.86 23.18 1.30
N GLY A 168 -5.98 22.12 0.48
CA GLY A 168 -4.90 21.19 0.21
C GLY A 168 -3.97 21.70 -0.89
N GLY A 169 -2.97 20.92 -1.26
CA GLY A 169 -2.05 21.21 -2.35
C GLY A 169 -1.38 19.95 -2.87
N PHE A 170 -0.57 20.11 -3.89
CA PHE A 170 0.24 19.05 -4.48
C PHE A 170 1.73 19.37 -4.33
N ILE A 171 2.53 18.33 -4.24
CA ILE A 171 4.00 18.44 -4.21
C ILE A 171 4.58 17.39 -5.18
N VAL A 172 5.71 17.71 -5.85
CA VAL A 172 6.40 16.79 -6.76
C VAL A 172 7.00 15.59 -6.03
#